data_9f149fe298d428b32bbe280127022ada
#
_entry.id   9f149fe298d428b32bbe280127022ada
#
_cell.length_a   1.000
_cell.length_b   1.000
_cell.length_c   1.000
_cell.angle_alpha   90.00
_cell.angle_beta   90.00
_cell.angle_gamma   90.00
#
_symmetry.space_group_name_H-M   'P 1'
#
loop_
_entity.id
_entity.type
_entity.pdbx_description
1 polymer ?
#
loop_
_entity_poly.entity_id
_entity_poly.type
_entity_poly.pdbx_seq_one_letter_code
_entity_poly.pdbx_strand_id
1 'polypeptide(L)'
;MGIVFDDRTPAIDQYSFPLCSELSGRELILVAPKKKYTLKFEDDTLLTFSESGTAGCRCLKLADQLYFVTIGQNSTVAVIDLKERLATLVMPDMGYAFCAIEQDWKALPETRHCETDELVGTGLRWNFGSEFYSKQVYFSVDRCRMTWSPENYRFDNFPARYTRIREKVYLVDINARVPAGSYVPRGYDRFFMLQDYDKLLFVGAAFSIDDAAPLMLSGFGETDDLDPTLFGDD
;
A
#
# COMPACT_ATOMS: atom_id res chain seq x y z
N MET A 1 -18.15 12.45 0.26
CA MET A 1 -18.93 11.20 0.28
C MET A 1 -17.87 10.13 0.17
N GLY A 2 -17.59 9.31 1.20
CA GLY A 2 -16.52 8.35 1.17
C GLY A 2 -17.02 7.02 0.67
N ILE A 3 -16.07 6.20 0.43
CA ILE A 3 -16.28 4.86 -0.08
C ILE A 3 -16.84 4.04 1.07
N VAL A 4 -18.11 3.75 0.99
CA VAL A 4 -18.73 2.75 1.85
C VAL A 4 -18.67 1.45 1.07
N PHE A 5 -17.74 0.59 1.42
CA PHE A 5 -17.77 -0.80 0.97
C PHE A 5 -18.85 -1.51 1.79
N ASP A 6 -20.07 -1.46 1.30
CA ASP A 6 -21.18 -2.22 1.88
C ASP A 6 -21.51 -3.43 0.98
N ASP A 7 -22.48 -4.23 1.39
CA ASP A 7 -22.95 -5.41 0.65
C ASP A 7 -23.45 -5.09 -0.78
N ARG A 8 -23.52 -3.81 -1.14
CA ARG A 8 -23.92 -3.30 -2.45
C ARG A 8 -22.74 -2.87 -3.31
N THR A 9 -21.51 -2.88 -2.74
CA THR A 9 -20.30 -2.59 -3.53
C THR A 9 -20.01 -3.79 -4.40
N PRO A 10 -20.22 -3.72 -5.74
CA PRO A 10 -20.12 -4.91 -6.56
C PRO A 10 -18.68 -5.39 -6.60
N ALA A 11 -18.47 -6.59 -6.06
CA ALA A 11 -17.31 -7.44 -6.30
C ALA A 11 -15.94 -6.72 -6.22
N ILE A 12 -15.69 -5.95 -5.16
CA ILE A 12 -14.36 -5.33 -4.91
C ILE A 12 -13.26 -6.38 -4.79
N ASP A 13 -13.63 -7.61 -4.50
CA ASP A 13 -12.75 -8.76 -4.34
C ASP A 13 -12.69 -9.66 -5.59
N GLN A 14 -13.38 -9.30 -6.68
CA GLN A 14 -13.47 -10.12 -7.89
C GLN A 14 -12.11 -10.48 -8.47
N TYR A 15 -11.14 -9.54 -8.38
CA TYR A 15 -9.77 -9.73 -8.86
C TYR A 15 -8.78 -9.92 -7.73
N SER A 16 -9.25 -10.42 -6.56
CA SER A 16 -8.40 -10.62 -5.41
C SER A 16 -7.35 -11.67 -5.64
N PHE A 17 -6.10 -11.33 -5.33
CA PHE A 17 -5.02 -12.29 -5.31
C PHE A 17 -5.15 -13.17 -4.04
N PRO A 18 -4.76 -14.44 -4.11
CA PRO A 18 -4.74 -15.30 -2.94
C PRO A 18 -3.76 -14.77 -1.90
N LEU A 19 -4.10 -14.91 -0.62
CA LEU A 19 -3.16 -14.66 0.46
C LEU A 19 -1.95 -15.57 0.33
N CYS A 20 -0.78 -15.03 0.65
CA CYS A 20 0.49 -15.69 0.49
C CYS A 20 1.02 -16.21 1.82
N SER A 21 1.38 -17.50 1.89
CA SER A 21 1.97 -18.15 3.06
C SER A 21 3.49 -18.32 3.01
N GLU A 22 4.17 -17.80 1.96
CA GLU A 22 5.61 -18.01 1.74
C GLU A 22 6.51 -17.42 2.83
N LEU A 23 5.99 -16.50 3.65
CA LEU A 23 6.70 -15.92 4.79
C LEU A 23 6.49 -16.70 6.09
N SER A 24 5.55 -17.64 6.16
CA SER A 24 5.24 -18.44 7.33
C SER A 24 6.50 -19.15 7.88
N GLY A 25 6.70 -19.09 9.18
CA GLY A 25 7.87 -19.66 9.88
C GLY A 25 9.18 -18.89 9.69
N ARG A 26 9.18 -17.76 8.96
CA ARG A 26 10.39 -16.93 8.78
C ARG A 26 10.52 -15.88 9.88
N GLU A 27 11.78 -15.61 10.21
CA GLU A 27 12.17 -14.46 11.01
C GLU A 27 13.03 -13.53 10.14
N LEU A 28 12.66 -12.25 10.09
CA LEU A 28 13.35 -11.22 9.32
C LEU A 28 13.86 -10.14 10.29
N ILE A 29 15.16 -9.89 10.24
CA ILE A 29 15.80 -8.78 10.96
C ILE A 29 15.96 -7.63 9.96
N LEU A 30 15.29 -6.52 10.24
CA LEU A 30 15.25 -5.33 9.42
C LEU A 30 16.12 -4.25 10.04
N VAL A 31 17.13 -3.79 9.32
CA VAL A 31 18.14 -2.84 9.80
C VAL A 31 17.91 -1.48 9.17
N ALA A 32 17.34 -0.55 9.93
CA ALA A 32 17.26 0.87 9.59
C ALA A 32 18.50 1.62 10.13
N PRO A 33 18.78 2.88 9.72
CA PRO A 33 19.98 3.61 10.10
C PRO A 33 20.19 3.78 11.62
N LYS A 34 19.10 3.80 12.39
CA LYS A 34 19.15 4.05 13.85
C LYS A 34 18.56 2.92 14.69
N LYS A 35 17.96 1.92 14.08
CA LYS A 35 17.19 0.90 14.80
C LYS A 35 17.09 -0.40 14.02
N LYS A 36 17.03 -1.51 14.75
CA LYS A 36 16.67 -2.82 14.19
C LYS A 36 15.24 -3.15 14.58
N TYR A 37 14.54 -3.80 13.66
CA TYR A 37 13.20 -4.35 13.87
C TYR A 37 13.23 -5.84 13.59
N THR A 38 12.37 -6.59 14.24
CA THR A 38 12.19 -8.02 13.98
C THR A 38 10.75 -8.28 13.57
N LEU A 39 10.56 -8.99 12.47
CA LEU A 39 9.30 -9.57 12.06
C LEU A 39 9.45 -11.08 12.09
N LYS A 40 8.73 -11.75 12.99
CA LYS A 40 8.70 -13.21 13.08
C LYS A 40 7.32 -13.69 12.71
N PHE A 41 7.20 -14.33 11.55
CA PHE A 41 5.96 -14.91 11.04
C PHE A 41 5.75 -16.26 11.72
N GLU A 42 4.83 -16.34 12.66
CA GLU A 42 4.51 -17.59 13.36
C GLU A 42 3.79 -18.57 12.42
N ASP A 43 2.86 -18.02 11.61
CA ASP A 43 2.16 -18.72 10.54
C ASP A 43 1.76 -17.72 9.43
N ASP A 44 0.76 -18.03 8.60
CA ASP A 44 0.28 -17.19 7.51
C ASP A 44 -0.70 -16.08 7.94
N THR A 45 -1.12 -16.10 9.21
CA THR A 45 -2.10 -15.17 9.79
C THR A 45 -1.60 -14.41 11.01
N LEU A 46 -0.47 -14.83 11.59
CA LEU A 46 0.06 -14.32 12.85
C LEU A 46 1.55 -13.99 12.73
N LEU A 47 1.92 -12.80 13.14
CA LEU A 47 3.32 -12.42 13.28
C LEU A 47 3.60 -11.71 14.60
N THR A 48 4.84 -11.82 15.06
CA THR A 48 5.38 -11.04 16.17
C THR A 48 6.26 -9.93 15.61
N PHE A 49 5.89 -8.68 15.90
CA PHE A 49 6.64 -7.49 15.53
C PHE A 49 7.28 -6.86 16.76
N SER A 50 8.56 -6.55 16.70
CA SER A 50 9.33 -6.03 17.85
C SER A 50 8.76 -4.75 18.49
N GLU A 51 7.95 -3.98 17.75
CA GLU A 51 7.37 -2.73 18.25
C GLU A 51 6.00 -2.89 18.88
N SER A 52 5.20 -3.86 18.44
CA SER A 52 3.81 -3.99 18.86
C SER A 52 3.45 -5.36 19.43
N GLY A 53 4.41 -6.28 19.49
CA GLY A 53 4.16 -7.66 19.95
C GLY A 53 3.48 -8.51 18.87
N THR A 54 2.75 -9.54 19.30
CA THR A 54 2.07 -10.47 18.40
C THR A 54 0.76 -9.89 17.91
N ALA A 55 0.57 -9.91 16.59
CA ALA A 55 -0.60 -9.35 15.92
C ALA A 55 -1.01 -10.22 14.72
N GLY A 56 -2.27 -10.11 14.32
CA GLY A 56 -2.74 -10.69 13.07
C GLY A 56 -2.02 -10.06 11.88
N CYS A 57 -1.74 -10.84 10.85
CA CYS A 57 -1.17 -10.35 9.61
C CYS A 57 -1.88 -10.93 8.39
N ARG A 58 -1.76 -10.25 7.27
CA ARG A 58 -2.16 -10.75 5.96
C ARG A 58 -1.07 -10.39 4.97
N CYS A 59 -0.73 -11.34 4.11
CA CYS A 59 0.33 -11.18 3.12
C CYS A 59 -0.22 -11.34 1.71
N LEU A 60 0.14 -10.43 0.82
CA LEU A 60 -0.07 -10.54 -0.62
C LEU A 60 1.26 -10.51 -1.33
N LYS A 61 1.38 -11.28 -2.41
CA LYS A 61 2.58 -11.33 -3.26
C LYS A 61 2.31 -10.59 -4.56
N LEU A 62 3.08 -9.52 -4.82
CA LEU A 62 2.98 -8.78 -6.09
C LEU A 62 3.85 -9.39 -7.19
N ALA A 63 5.06 -9.81 -6.84
CA ALA A 63 6.05 -10.35 -7.78
C ALA A 63 6.94 -11.38 -7.08
N ASP A 64 7.87 -11.97 -7.81
CA ASP A 64 8.83 -12.90 -7.21
C ASP A 64 9.59 -12.23 -6.06
N GLN A 65 9.51 -12.86 -4.87
CA GLN A 65 10.12 -12.41 -3.64
C GLN A 65 9.76 -10.98 -3.20
N LEU A 66 8.60 -10.46 -3.64
CA LEU A 66 8.09 -9.14 -3.27
C LEU A 66 6.70 -9.24 -2.65
N TYR A 67 6.60 -8.84 -1.38
CA TYR A 67 5.42 -9.04 -0.56
C TYR A 67 4.93 -7.73 0.05
N PHE A 68 3.61 -7.61 0.16
CA PHE A 68 2.91 -6.60 0.92
C PHE A 68 2.25 -7.25 2.14
N VAL A 69 2.55 -6.77 3.34
CA VAL A 69 2.10 -7.36 4.60
C VAL A 69 1.40 -6.29 5.43
N THR A 70 0.19 -6.59 5.92
CA THR A 70 -0.47 -5.80 6.97
C THR A 70 -0.12 -6.37 8.34
N ILE A 71 0.02 -5.49 9.34
CA ILE A 71 0.36 -5.86 10.72
C ILE A 71 -0.67 -5.26 11.67
N GLY A 72 -1.51 -6.10 12.27
CA GLY A 72 -2.59 -5.64 13.12
C GLY A 72 -3.67 -4.85 12.36
N GLN A 73 -4.32 -3.93 13.07
CA GLN A 73 -5.45 -3.15 12.56
C GLN A 73 -5.12 -1.66 12.37
N ASN A 74 -4.02 -1.17 12.92
CA ASN A 74 -3.68 0.24 13.06
C ASN A 74 -2.82 0.82 11.92
N SER A 75 -3.11 0.48 10.69
CA SER A 75 -2.43 1.00 9.49
C SER A 75 -0.90 0.77 9.47
N THR A 76 -0.43 -0.29 10.14
CA THR A 76 0.96 -0.72 10.02
C THR A 76 1.11 -1.67 8.84
N VAL A 77 2.04 -1.36 7.93
CA VAL A 77 2.34 -2.21 6.77
C VAL A 77 3.83 -2.42 6.60
N ALA A 78 4.19 -3.53 6.00
CA ALA A 78 5.54 -3.82 5.56
C ALA A 78 5.55 -4.20 4.07
N VAL A 79 6.45 -3.60 3.30
CA VAL A 79 6.84 -4.09 1.99
C VAL A 79 8.15 -4.83 2.15
N ILE A 80 8.18 -6.11 1.80
CA ILE A 80 9.32 -7.00 1.98
C ILE A 80 9.82 -7.44 0.61
N ASP A 81 11.02 -7.02 0.26
CA ASP A 81 11.74 -7.39 -0.94
C ASP A 81 12.90 -8.32 -0.58
N LEU A 82 12.66 -9.63 -0.65
CA LEU A 82 13.69 -10.62 -0.32
C LEU A 82 14.76 -10.73 -1.41
N LYS A 83 14.44 -10.38 -2.66
CA LYS A 83 15.38 -10.42 -3.78
C LYS A 83 16.46 -9.36 -3.61
N GLU A 84 16.08 -8.13 -3.35
CA GLU A 84 17.00 -7.00 -3.13
C GLU A 84 17.45 -6.91 -1.66
N ARG A 85 16.88 -7.71 -0.77
CA ARG A 85 17.10 -7.69 0.69
C ARG A 85 16.77 -6.33 1.31
N LEU A 86 15.66 -5.77 0.91
CA LEU A 86 15.18 -4.48 1.36
C LEU A 86 13.78 -4.60 1.97
N ALA A 87 13.46 -3.69 2.87
CA ALA A 87 12.10 -3.59 3.40
C ALA A 87 11.72 -2.12 3.66
N THR A 88 10.44 -1.81 3.53
CA THR A 88 9.85 -0.56 4.00
C THR A 88 8.81 -0.90 5.06
N LEU A 89 8.97 -0.34 6.25
CA LEU A 89 7.94 -0.33 7.29
C LEU A 89 7.23 1.02 7.28
N VAL A 90 5.91 1.00 7.33
CA VAL A 90 5.09 2.19 7.59
C VAL A 90 4.35 1.96 8.88
N MET A 91 4.56 2.86 9.85
CA MET A 91 3.99 2.78 11.19
C MET A 91 3.25 4.10 11.48
N PRO A 92 2.02 4.07 12.02
CA PRO A 92 1.20 5.26 12.22
C PRO A 92 1.91 6.38 12.98
N ASP A 93 2.58 6.03 14.07
CA ASP A 93 3.19 7.00 14.99
C ASP A 93 4.69 7.24 14.73
N MET A 94 5.34 6.35 13.98
CA MET A 94 6.79 6.38 13.75
C MET A 94 7.18 6.73 12.31
N GLY A 95 6.19 6.82 11.42
CA GLY A 95 6.41 7.12 10.02
C GLY A 95 7.04 5.96 9.24
N TYR A 96 7.95 6.29 8.33
CA TYR A 96 8.60 5.35 7.44
C TYR A 96 9.97 4.91 7.97
N ALA A 97 10.25 3.61 7.89
CA ALA A 97 11.58 3.05 8.08
C ALA A 97 12.01 2.28 6.83
N PHE A 98 13.03 2.80 6.14
CA PHE A 98 13.66 2.14 5.00
C PHE A 98 14.80 1.25 5.51
N CYS A 99 14.65 -0.06 5.39
CA CYS A 99 15.49 -1.05 6.02
C CYS A 99 16.23 -1.92 5.00
N ALA A 100 17.39 -2.43 5.39
CA ALA A 100 17.97 -3.62 4.79
C ALA A 100 17.52 -4.86 5.56
N ILE A 101 17.37 -5.99 4.88
CA ILE A 101 17.13 -7.28 5.50
C ILE A 101 18.48 -7.93 5.80
N GLU A 102 18.75 -8.19 7.09
CA GLU A 102 19.95 -8.89 7.53
C GLU A 102 19.89 -10.36 7.08
N GLN A 103 20.96 -10.83 6.51
CA GLN A 103 21.15 -12.25 6.18
C GLN A 103 22.54 -12.67 6.63
N ASP A 104 22.63 -13.85 7.22
CA ASP A 104 23.91 -14.42 7.63
C ASP A 104 24.93 -14.36 6.47
N TRP A 105 26.17 -14.01 6.81
CA TRP A 105 27.33 -13.97 5.91
C TRP A 105 27.32 -12.91 4.81
N LYS A 106 26.27 -12.12 4.66
CA LYS A 106 26.19 -11.09 3.61
C LYS A 106 26.24 -9.68 4.19
N ALA A 107 27.04 -8.82 3.57
CA ALA A 107 27.01 -7.39 3.87
C ALA A 107 25.60 -6.84 3.61
N LEU A 108 25.19 -5.85 4.39
CA LEU A 108 23.93 -5.14 4.15
C LEU A 108 23.98 -4.44 2.79
N PRO A 109 22.87 -4.41 2.04
CA PRO A 109 22.76 -3.59 0.84
C PRO A 109 23.10 -2.12 1.14
N GLU A 110 23.81 -1.45 0.25
CA GLU A 110 24.10 0.00 0.36
C GLU A 110 22.86 0.83 0.03
N THR A 111 22.04 0.35 -0.90
CA THR A 111 20.79 1.00 -1.31
C THR A 111 19.67 0.74 -0.31
N ARG A 112 18.65 1.56 -0.38
CA ARG A 112 17.37 1.43 0.35
C ARG A 112 16.23 1.78 -0.60
N HIS A 113 15.02 1.30 -0.26
CA HIS A 113 13.83 1.95 -0.79
C HIS A 113 13.88 3.43 -0.41
N CYS A 114 13.30 4.29 -1.22
CA CYS A 114 13.36 5.74 -0.99
C CYS A 114 12.10 6.43 -1.49
N GLU A 115 11.83 7.59 -0.92
CA GLU A 115 10.83 8.49 -1.50
C GLU A 115 11.20 8.87 -2.93
N THR A 116 10.18 9.10 -3.76
CA THR A 116 10.36 9.39 -5.18
C THR A 116 9.28 10.35 -5.67
N ASP A 117 9.63 11.11 -6.69
CA ASP A 117 8.73 11.95 -7.49
C ASP A 117 8.45 11.37 -8.89
N GLU A 118 8.96 10.18 -9.18
CA GLU A 118 8.84 9.53 -10.50
C GLU A 118 7.37 9.32 -10.95
N LEU A 119 6.41 9.29 -10.02
CA LEU A 119 4.99 9.18 -10.36
C LEU A 119 4.34 10.51 -10.73
N VAL A 120 4.96 11.65 -10.40
CA VAL A 120 4.37 12.96 -10.66
C VAL A 120 4.15 13.16 -12.16
N GLY A 121 2.93 13.58 -12.53
CA GLY A 121 2.51 13.72 -13.92
C GLY A 121 2.02 12.41 -14.56
N THR A 122 1.86 11.34 -13.77
CA THR A 122 1.32 10.07 -14.24
C THR A 122 -0.05 9.78 -13.61
N GLY A 123 -0.76 8.85 -14.20
CA GLY A 123 -2.00 8.34 -13.65
C GLY A 123 -2.43 7.04 -14.32
N LEU A 124 -3.21 6.27 -13.60
CA LEU A 124 -3.74 4.99 -14.05
C LEU A 124 -5.15 4.75 -13.52
N ARG A 125 -5.88 3.91 -14.23
CA ARG A 125 -7.09 3.28 -13.72
C ARG A 125 -6.72 1.93 -13.11
N TRP A 126 -7.05 1.74 -11.85
CA TRP A 126 -6.86 0.50 -11.13
C TRP A 126 -8.20 -0.23 -10.98
N ASN A 127 -8.29 -1.45 -11.49
CA ASN A 127 -9.49 -2.26 -11.49
C ASN A 127 -9.42 -3.29 -10.37
N PHE A 128 -10.43 -3.30 -9.51
CA PHE A 128 -10.63 -4.24 -8.40
C PHE A 128 -11.65 -5.32 -8.76
N GLY A 129 -12.51 -5.02 -9.71
CA GLY A 129 -13.54 -5.86 -10.27
C GLY A 129 -14.02 -5.32 -11.61
N SER A 130 -14.94 -6.01 -12.29
CA SER A 130 -15.42 -5.60 -13.61
C SER A 130 -16.12 -4.23 -13.62
N GLU A 131 -16.75 -3.87 -12.49
CA GLU A 131 -17.50 -2.62 -12.35
C GLU A 131 -16.89 -1.69 -11.29
N PHE A 132 -15.90 -2.18 -10.55
CA PHE A 132 -15.28 -1.44 -9.46
C PHE A 132 -13.83 -1.09 -9.79
N TYR A 133 -13.55 0.21 -9.93
CA TYR A 133 -12.22 0.74 -10.24
C TYR A 133 -11.97 2.08 -9.56
N SER A 134 -10.71 2.46 -9.50
CA SER A 134 -10.25 3.78 -9.07
C SER A 134 -9.38 4.38 -10.16
N LYS A 135 -9.65 5.64 -10.54
CA LYS A 135 -8.69 6.44 -11.31
C LYS A 135 -7.84 7.22 -10.33
N GLN A 136 -6.54 7.12 -10.49
CA GLN A 136 -5.56 7.80 -9.64
C GLN A 136 -4.65 8.65 -10.51
N VAL A 137 -4.47 9.90 -10.13
CA VAL A 137 -3.60 10.87 -10.79
C VAL A 137 -2.65 11.44 -9.74
N TYR A 138 -1.35 11.33 -9.99
CA TYR A 138 -0.28 11.77 -9.11
C TYR A 138 0.24 13.12 -9.62
N PHE A 139 -0.36 14.22 -9.18
CA PHE A 139 -0.10 15.53 -9.76
C PHE A 139 0.96 16.33 -9.00
N SER A 140 1.30 15.94 -7.78
CA SER A 140 2.41 16.54 -7.02
C SER A 140 3.15 15.50 -6.18
N VAL A 141 4.27 15.89 -5.58
CA VAL A 141 5.13 15.00 -4.77
C VAL A 141 4.46 14.50 -3.49
N ASP A 142 3.39 15.15 -3.04
CA ASP A 142 2.72 14.90 -1.77
C ASP A 142 1.20 14.77 -1.88
N ARG A 143 0.65 14.77 -3.11
CA ARG A 143 -0.79 14.70 -3.33
C ARG A 143 -1.16 13.87 -4.55
N CYS A 144 -2.28 13.18 -4.43
CA CYS A 144 -2.94 12.53 -5.55
C CYS A 144 -4.42 12.92 -5.63
N ARG A 145 -4.97 12.81 -6.83
CA ARG A 145 -6.42 12.83 -7.06
C ARG A 145 -6.89 11.41 -7.27
N MET A 146 -7.99 11.06 -6.66
CA MET A 146 -8.54 9.71 -6.74
C MET A 146 -10.05 9.75 -6.87
N THR A 147 -10.57 9.00 -7.83
CA THR A 147 -12.00 8.73 -7.96
C THR A 147 -12.27 7.25 -7.78
N TRP A 148 -13.51 6.93 -7.45
CA TRP A 148 -13.99 5.57 -7.39
C TRP A 148 -15.28 5.42 -8.22
N SER A 149 -15.39 4.33 -8.98
CA SER A 149 -16.62 3.93 -9.67
C SER A 149 -17.46 3.04 -8.74
N PRO A 150 -18.80 2.93 -8.93
CA PRO A 150 -19.59 3.61 -9.97
C PRO A 150 -20.13 4.99 -9.60
N GLU A 151 -19.93 5.48 -8.37
CA GLU A 151 -20.75 6.58 -7.87
C GLU A 151 -20.09 7.95 -7.81
N ASN A 152 -18.79 8.10 -8.06
CA ASN A 152 -18.14 9.37 -7.82
C ASN A 152 -17.24 9.87 -8.94
N TYR A 153 -17.77 10.83 -9.69
CA TYR A 153 -17.04 11.68 -10.63
C TYR A 153 -16.23 12.81 -9.95
N ARG A 154 -16.01 12.74 -8.64
CA ARG A 154 -15.24 13.76 -7.94
C ARG A 154 -13.83 13.26 -7.68
N PHE A 155 -12.88 13.98 -8.24
CA PHE A 155 -11.48 13.88 -7.89
C PHE A 155 -11.27 14.65 -6.58
N ASP A 156 -11.08 13.93 -5.49
CA ASP A 156 -10.67 14.55 -4.25
C ASP A 156 -9.14 14.60 -4.17
N ASN A 157 -8.61 15.70 -3.67
CA ASN A 157 -7.19 15.92 -3.43
C ASN A 157 -6.80 15.29 -2.10
N PHE A 158 -6.08 14.18 -2.15
CA PHE A 158 -5.61 13.49 -0.95
C PHE A 158 -4.12 13.69 -0.74
N PRO A 159 -3.65 13.90 0.50
CA PRO A 159 -2.27 13.73 0.85
C PRO A 159 -1.80 12.33 0.45
N ALA A 160 -0.67 12.27 -0.23
CA ALA A 160 -0.10 11.02 -0.69
C ALA A 160 1.42 11.01 -0.49
N ARG A 161 2.00 9.82 -0.45
CA ARG A 161 3.43 9.61 -0.38
C ARG A 161 3.82 8.47 -1.30
N TYR A 162 4.89 8.67 -2.05
CA TYR A 162 5.36 7.72 -3.03
C TYR A 162 6.73 7.20 -2.64
N THR A 163 6.88 5.90 -2.61
CA THR A 163 8.15 5.23 -2.30
C THR A 163 8.52 4.29 -3.43
N ARG A 164 9.69 4.49 -4.01
CA ARG A 164 10.24 3.54 -4.98
C ARG A 164 10.74 2.29 -4.27
N ILE A 165 10.20 1.14 -4.64
CA ILE A 165 10.55 -0.18 -4.11
C ILE A 165 11.55 -0.88 -5.05
N ARG A 166 11.23 -0.94 -6.33
CA ARG A 166 12.08 -1.39 -7.44
C ARG A 166 11.91 -0.44 -8.62
N GLU A 167 12.65 -0.66 -9.67
CA GLU A 167 12.36 0.01 -10.94
C GLU A 167 10.90 -0.24 -11.34
N LYS A 168 10.14 0.83 -11.60
CA LYS A 168 8.70 0.82 -11.94
C LYS A 168 7.78 0.15 -10.92
N VAL A 169 8.24 -0.08 -9.70
CA VAL A 169 7.41 -0.59 -8.61
C VAL A 169 7.40 0.40 -7.46
N TYR A 170 6.22 0.85 -7.07
CA TYR A 170 6.04 1.92 -6.10
C TYR A 170 5.05 1.52 -5.00
N LEU A 171 5.34 1.91 -3.76
CA LEU A 171 4.35 1.95 -2.69
C LEU A 171 3.72 3.34 -2.69
N VAL A 172 2.42 3.39 -2.90
CA VAL A 172 1.59 4.59 -2.82
C VAL A 172 0.80 4.53 -1.52
N ASP A 173 1.02 5.51 -0.65
CA ASP A 173 0.30 5.71 0.62
C ASP A 173 -0.61 6.92 0.46
N ILE A 174 -1.92 6.70 0.49
CA ILE A 174 -2.93 7.74 0.33
C ILE A 174 -3.65 7.91 1.67
N ASN A 175 -3.57 9.11 2.23
CA ASN A 175 -4.27 9.48 3.45
C ASN A 175 -5.53 10.23 3.10
N ALA A 176 -6.67 9.54 3.08
CA ALA A 176 -7.97 10.13 2.83
C ALA A 176 -8.61 10.74 4.10
N ARG A 177 -7.87 10.77 5.22
CA ARG A 177 -8.28 11.49 6.42
C ARG A 177 -8.27 12.99 6.14
N VAL A 178 -9.44 13.57 6.13
CA VAL A 178 -9.61 15.03 5.97
C VAL A 178 -9.74 15.69 7.33
N PRO A 179 -9.30 16.96 7.50
CA PRO A 179 -9.44 17.70 8.76
C PRO A 179 -10.89 17.76 9.25
N ALA A 180 -11.07 17.86 10.56
CA ALA A 180 -12.39 18.00 11.18
C ALA A 180 -13.20 19.14 10.53
N GLY A 181 -14.41 18.82 10.07
CA GLY A 181 -15.29 19.74 9.33
C GLY A 181 -15.46 19.43 7.85
N SER A 182 -14.60 18.59 7.28
CA SER A 182 -14.83 18.00 5.96
C SER A 182 -15.71 16.76 6.12
N TYR A 183 -16.58 16.53 5.15
CA TYR A 183 -17.42 15.33 5.16
C TYR A 183 -16.57 14.13 4.82
N VAL A 184 -16.05 13.43 5.84
CA VAL A 184 -15.42 12.12 5.68
C VAL A 184 -16.52 11.08 5.84
N PRO A 185 -16.79 10.28 4.85
CA PRO A 185 -17.75 9.21 5.01
C PRO A 185 -17.19 8.14 5.95
N ARG A 186 -18.07 7.51 6.65
CA ARG A 186 -17.79 6.31 7.42
C ARG A 186 -17.23 5.26 6.47
N GLY A 187 -15.96 4.89 6.64
CA GLY A 187 -15.33 3.94 5.75
C GLY A 187 -13.81 3.91 5.89
N TYR A 188 -13.17 3.45 4.85
CA TYR A 188 -11.72 3.35 4.78
C TYR A 188 -11.11 4.71 4.46
N ASP A 189 -10.15 5.14 5.26
CA ASP A 189 -9.56 6.47 5.20
C ASP A 189 -8.07 6.48 4.88
N ARG A 190 -7.43 5.31 4.83
CA ARG A 190 -6.04 5.18 4.43
C ARG A 190 -5.84 3.98 3.52
N PHE A 191 -5.15 4.22 2.41
CA PHE A 191 -4.90 3.22 1.38
C PHE A 191 -3.41 3.06 1.16
N PHE A 192 -2.94 1.83 1.17
CA PHE A 192 -1.60 1.47 0.75
C PHE A 192 -1.70 0.58 -0.48
N MET A 193 -1.04 0.97 -1.56
CA MET A 193 -1.03 0.21 -2.80
C MET A 193 0.41 0.02 -3.26
N LEU A 194 0.85 -1.22 -3.31
CA LEU A 194 2.11 -1.61 -3.95
C LEU A 194 1.81 -1.90 -5.41
N GLN A 195 2.26 -1.03 -6.30
CA GLN A 195 1.90 -0.95 -7.71
C GLN A 195 3.09 -1.29 -8.60
N ASP A 196 2.93 -2.23 -9.53
CA ASP A 196 3.90 -2.58 -10.58
C ASP A 196 3.43 -1.96 -11.90
N TYR A 197 4.10 -0.90 -12.35
CA TYR A 197 3.76 -0.15 -13.56
C TYR A 197 4.19 -0.85 -14.86
N ASP A 198 5.06 -1.83 -14.76
CA ASP A 198 5.50 -2.61 -15.93
C ASP A 198 4.49 -3.72 -16.25
N LYS A 199 3.98 -4.38 -15.21
CA LYS A 199 2.97 -5.45 -15.34
C LYS A 199 1.54 -4.97 -15.21
N LEU A 200 1.35 -3.71 -14.79
CA LEU A 200 0.06 -3.14 -14.45
C LEU A 200 -0.70 -3.99 -13.42
N LEU A 201 -0.03 -4.37 -12.35
CA LEU A 201 -0.59 -5.12 -11.25
C LEU A 201 -0.44 -4.34 -9.94
N PHE A 202 -1.36 -4.54 -9.00
CA PHE A 202 -1.20 -4.02 -7.65
C PHE A 202 -1.70 -4.98 -6.59
N VAL A 203 -1.13 -4.84 -5.40
CA VAL A 203 -1.62 -5.40 -4.14
C VAL A 203 -1.57 -4.33 -3.07
N GLY A 204 -2.43 -4.43 -2.05
CA GLY A 204 -2.47 -3.41 -1.02
C GLY A 204 -3.50 -3.68 0.05
N ALA A 205 -3.80 -2.65 0.82
CA ALA A 205 -4.85 -2.68 1.84
C ALA A 205 -5.47 -1.31 2.05
N ALA A 206 -6.75 -1.30 2.42
CA ALA A 206 -7.44 -0.15 2.96
C ALA A 206 -7.70 -0.36 4.45
N PHE A 207 -7.44 0.69 5.23
CA PHE A 207 -7.66 0.72 6.68
C PHE A 207 -8.82 1.63 7.03
N SER A 208 -9.65 1.16 7.96
CA SER A 208 -10.80 1.90 8.45
C SER A 208 -10.44 2.74 9.67
N ILE A 209 -11.15 3.87 9.82
CA ILE A 209 -11.10 4.71 11.03
C ILE A 209 -11.67 3.99 12.27
N ASP A 210 -12.53 3.00 12.05
CA ASP A 210 -13.23 2.28 13.13
C ASP A 210 -12.48 1.02 13.58
N ASP A 211 -11.18 0.92 13.32
CA ASP A 211 -10.30 -0.18 13.70
C ASP A 211 -10.79 -1.58 13.26
N ALA A 212 -11.56 -1.64 12.19
CA ALA A 212 -11.92 -2.90 11.55
C ALA A 212 -10.68 -3.58 10.93
N ALA A 213 -10.75 -4.87 10.71
CA ALA A 213 -9.68 -5.58 9.99
C ALA A 213 -9.43 -4.93 8.63
N PRO A 214 -8.16 -4.76 8.21
CA PRO A 214 -7.85 -4.13 6.93
C PRO A 214 -8.48 -4.91 5.77
N LEU A 215 -9.07 -4.18 4.83
CA LEU A 215 -9.55 -4.74 3.57
C LEU A 215 -8.36 -4.94 2.64
N MET A 216 -8.07 -6.20 2.28
CA MET A 216 -7.01 -6.49 1.30
C MET A 216 -7.49 -6.13 -0.10
N LEU A 217 -6.63 -5.47 -0.85
CA LEU A 217 -6.89 -4.98 -2.19
C LEU A 217 -5.91 -5.59 -3.18
N SER A 218 -6.38 -5.96 -4.35
CA SER A 218 -5.53 -6.33 -5.48
C SER A 218 -6.28 -6.22 -6.79
N GLY A 219 -5.57 -6.22 -7.89
CA GLY A 219 -6.15 -6.12 -9.21
C GLY A 219 -5.11 -5.71 -10.25
N PHE A 220 -5.60 -5.15 -11.33
CA PHE A 220 -4.76 -4.75 -12.46
C PHE A 220 -5.04 -3.31 -12.90
N GLY A 221 -4.00 -2.70 -13.47
CA GLY A 221 -4.04 -1.35 -14.03
C GLY A 221 -4.41 -1.36 -15.52
N GLU A 222 -5.00 -0.27 -15.95
CA GLU A 222 -5.19 0.07 -17.36
C GLU A 222 -4.71 1.49 -17.58
N THR A 223 -4.05 1.70 -18.72
CA THR A 223 -3.81 3.07 -19.22
C THR A 223 -5.16 3.63 -19.67
N ASP A 224 -5.57 4.72 -19.05
CA ASP A 224 -6.79 5.44 -19.45
C ASP A 224 -6.38 6.79 -20.06
N ASP A 225 -7.15 7.27 -21.02
CA ASP A 225 -7.05 8.66 -21.51
C ASP A 225 -7.54 9.57 -20.37
N LEU A 226 -6.64 9.84 -19.42
CA LEU A 226 -6.93 10.74 -18.34
C LEU A 226 -7.00 12.16 -18.90
N ASP A 227 -8.05 12.87 -18.54
CA ASP A 227 -8.22 14.28 -18.93
C ASP A 227 -7.00 15.09 -18.44
N PRO A 228 -6.27 15.77 -19.34
CA PRO A 228 -5.11 16.58 -18.97
C PRO A 228 -5.38 17.62 -17.88
N THR A 229 -6.63 18.09 -17.75
CA THR A 229 -7.02 19.04 -16.68
C THR A 229 -6.91 18.44 -15.28
N LEU A 230 -6.87 17.12 -15.16
CA LEU A 230 -6.70 16.44 -13.86
C LEU A 230 -5.29 16.61 -13.29
N PHE A 231 -4.32 17.01 -14.10
CA PHE A 231 -2.94 17.27 -13.69
C PHE A 231 -2.68 18.75 -13.37
N GLY A 232 -3.65 19.64 -13.63
CA GLY A 232 -3.52 21.07 -13.34
C GLY A 232 -3.67 21.39 -11.85
N ASP A 233 -3.00 22.46 -11.41
CA ASP A 233 -3.24 23.07 -10.12
C ASP A 233 -4.60 23.79 -10.16
N ASP A 234 -5.50 23.52 -9.21
CA ASP A 234 -6.68 24.33 -8.94
C ASP A 234 -6.35 25.44 -7.97
#